data_94908e8a8bfe40fe12b1cee0c15fb92d
#
_entry.id   94908e8a8bfe40fe12b1cee0c15fb92d
#
_cell.length_a   1.000
_cell.length_b   1.000
_cell.length_c   1.000
_cell.angle_alpha   90.00
_cell.angle_beta   90.00
_cell.angle_gamma   90.00
#
_symmetry.space_group_name_H-M   'P 1'
#
loop_
_entity.id
_entity.type
_entity.pdbx_description
1 polymer ?
#
loop_
_entity_poly.entity_id
_entity_poly.type
_entity_poly.pdbx_seq_one_letter_code
_entity_poly.pdbx_strand_id
1 'polypeptide(L)'
;QAAREPLGIQLNYQSIGSGGGINQITNRTVDFGASDAPLSTDQLRQANLLQFPTVMGSVVPIVNLPGVQDNQLRLTPEVLVDLFLGRITRWND
;
A
#
# COMPACT_ATOMS: atom_id res chain seq x y z
N GLN A 1 -19.21 -2.12 1.27
CA GLN A 1 -20.70 -2.10 1.22
C GLN A 1 -21.26 -2.80 -0.04
N ALA A 2 -20.48 -2.91 -1.12
CA ALA A 2 -20.92 -3.55 -2.35
C ALA A 2 -21.33 -5.03 -2.19
N ALA A 3 -20.78 -5.74 -1.20
CA ALA A 3 -21.11 -7.14 -0.91
C ALA A 3 -22.41 -7.31 -0.11
N ARG A 4 -22.96 -6.24 0.44
CA ARG A 4 -24.13 -6.33 1.32
C ARG A 4 -25.38 -6.76 0.59
N GLU A 5 -25.70 -6.15 -0.54
CA GLU A 5 -26.91 -6.44 -1.29
C GLU A 5 -26.85 -7.77 -2.05
N PRO A 6 -25.79 -8.05 -2.90
CA PRO A 6 -25.77 -9.28 -3.67
C PRO A 6 -25.56 -10.55 -2.83
N LEU A 7 -24.85 -10.44 -1.68
CA LEU A 7 -24.51 -11.60 -0.86
C LEU A 7 -25.25 -11.65 0.47
N GLY A 8 -26.04 -10.63 0.81
CA GLY A 8 -26.71 -10.51 2.10
C GLY A 8 -25.75 -10.34 3.30
N ILE A 9 -24.48 -10.00 3.04
CA ILE A 9 -23.45 -9.83 4.05
C ILE A 9 -23.40 -8.37 4.48
N GLN A 10 -23.45 -8.14 5.79
CA GLN A 10 -23.26 -6.82 6.37
C GLN A 10 -21.80 -6.65 6.78
N LEU A 11 -21.11 -5.68 6.15
CA LEU A 11 -19.74 -5.33 6.45
C LEU A 11 -19.69 -4.04 7.26
N ASN A 12 -18.92 -4.08 8.35
CA ASN A 12 -18.53 -2.91 9.12
C ASN A 12 -17.00 -2.74 8.99
N TYR A 13 -16.58 -1.91 8.05
CA TYR A 13 -15.16 -1.70 7.75
C TYR A 13 -14.69 -0.35 8.27
N GLN A 14 -13.56 -0.34 8.96
CA GLN A 14 -12.89 0.86 9.43
C GLN A 14 -11.50 0.97 8.78
N SER A 15 -11.23 2.11 8.17
CA SER A 15 -9.93 2.41 7.57
C SER A 15 -8.99 2.97 8.63
N ILE A 16 -8.15 2.12 9.19
CA ILE A 16 -7.23 2.44 10.31
C ILE A 16 -5.76 2.21 9.98
N GLY A 17 -5.45 1.95 8.71
CA GLY A 17 -4.10 1.65 8.23
C GLY A 17 -3.66 0.22 8.53
N SER A 18 -2.53 -0.17 7.90
CA SER A 18 -1.99 -1.54 8.02
C SER A 18 -1.64 -1.92 9.45
N GLY A 19 -1.02 -1.01 10.20
CA GLY A 19 -0.69 -1.24 11.61
C GLY A 19 -1.92 -1.49 12.48
N GLY A 20 -2.96 -0.68 12.29
CA GLY A 20 -4.24 -0.86 12.96
C GLY A 20 -4.92 -2.17 12.58
N GLY A 21 -4.94 -2.51 11.30
CA GLY A 21 -5.51 -3.76 10.80
C GLY A 21 -4.82 -5.00 11.37
N ILE A 22 -3.50 -5.02 11.36
CA ILE A 22 -2.69 -6.11 11.93
C ILE A 22 -2.94 -6.24 13.43
N ASN A 23 -2.95 -5.13 14.15
CA ASN A 23 -3.19 -5.13 15.60
C ASN A 23 -4.57 -5.71 15.93
N GLN A 24 -5.61 -5.26 15.26
CA GLN A 24 -6.97 -5.71 15.50
C GLN A 24 -7.16 -7.20 15.23
N ILE A 25 -6.64 -7.71 14.10
CA ILE A 25 -6.77 -9.14 13.80
C ILE A 25 -5.91 -10.00 14.71
N THR A 26 -4.74 -9.54 15.12
CA THR A 26 -3.88 -10.24 16.09
C THR A 26 -4.58 -10.37 17.43
N ASN A 27 -5.26 -9.34 17.89
CA ASN A 27 -6.04 -9.33 19.13
C ASN A 27 -7.42 -10.01 19.00
N ARG A 28 -7.77 -10.51 17.82
CA ARG A 28 -9.07 -11.18 17.57
C ARG A 28 -10.29 -10.29 17.81
N THR A 29 -10.16 -8.99 17.64
CA THR A 29 -11.26 -8.03 17.79
C THR A 29 -12.07 -7.84 16.52
N VAL A 30 -11.59 -8.37 15.39
CA VAL A 30 -12.22 -8.30 14.06
C VAL A 30 -12.17 -9.66 13.37
N ASP A 31 -13.01 -9.85 12.37
CA ASP A 31 -13.04 -11.08 11.57
C ASP A 31 -11.92 -11.11 10.53
N PHE A 32 -11.52 -9.96 10.00
CA PHE A 32 -10.40 -9.83 9.07
C PHE A 32 -9.68 -8.48 9.25
N GLY A 33 -8.43 -8.44 8.87
CA GLY A 33 -7.63 -7.21 8.78
C GLY A 33 -7.01 -7.05 7.41
N ALA A 34 -6.76 -5.82 6.98
CA ALA A 34 -6.11 -5.50 5.72
C ALA A 34 -4.75 -4.84 5.96
N SER A 35 -3.80 -5.14 5.10
CA SER A 35 -2.45 -4.58 5.12
C SER A 35 -1.94 -4.38 3.70
N ASP A 36 -1.20 -3.30 3.46
CA ASP A 36 -0.54 -3.04 2.17
C ASP A 36 0.76 -3.84 2.01
N ALA A 37 1.28 -4.40 3.10
CA ALA A 37 2.50 -5.18 3.09
C ALA A 37 2.26 -6.61 3.58
N PRO A 38 2.97 -7.61 3.01
CA PRO A 38 2.92 -8.96 3.54
C PRO A 38 3.59 -9.02 4.91
N LEU A 39 3.01 -9.81 5.80
CA LEU A 39 3.62 -10.18 7.07
C LEU A 39 4.70 -11.26 6.83
N SER A 40 5.72 -11.27 7.67
CA SER A 40 6.70 -12.35 7.63
C SER A 40 6.07 -13.68 8.08
N THR A 41 6.66 -14.78 7.65
CA THR A 41 6.21 -16.13 8.04
C THR A 41 6.15 -16.29 9.56
N ASP A 42 7.13 -15.73 10.28
CA ASP A 42 7.18 -15.82 11.73
C ASP A 42 6.05 -15.01 12.39
N GLN A 43 5.76 -13.83 11.89
CA GLN A 43 4.63 -13.02 12.36
C GLN A 43 3.30 -13.76 12.16
N LEU A 44 3.09 -14.37 10.99
CA LEU A 44 1.89 -15.14 10.69
C LEU A 44 1.75 -16.35 11.62
N ARG A 45 2.84 -17.07 11.87
CA ARG A 45 2.85 -18.23 12.77
C ARG A 45 2.57 -17.84 14.21
N GLN A 46 3.24 -16.80 14.72
CA GLN A 46 3.05 -16.34 16.09
C GLN A 46 1.63 -15.87 16.36
N ALA A 47 1.03 -15.18 15.40
CA ALA A 47 -0.34 -14.70 15.51
C ALA A 47 -1.38 -15.73 15.06
N ASN A 48 -0.96 -16.87 14.52
CA ASN A 48 -1.82 -17.89 13.95
C ASN A 48 -2.78 -17.31 12.89
N LEU A 49 -2.18 -16.58 11.94
CA LEU A 49 -2.89 -15.89 10.87
C LEU A 49 -2.56 -16.46 9.51
N LEU A 50 -3.49 -16.34 8.58
CA LEU A 50 -3.29 -16.55 7.16
C LEU A 50 -3.41 -15.21 6.45
N GLN A 51 -2.58 -14.99 5.44
CA GLN A 51 -2.62 -13.80 4.61
C GLN A 51 -2.63 -14.19 3.13
N PHE A 52 -3.45 -13.52 2.34
CA PHE A 52 -3.52 -13.70 0.90
C PHE A 52 -3.74 -12.36 0.20
N PRO A 53 -3.23 -12.17 -1.03
CA PRO A 53 -3.43 -10.93 -1.78
C PRO A 53 -4.87 -10.82 -2.29
N THR A 54 -5.43 -9.62 -2.24
CA THR A 54 -6.77 -9.31 -2.74
C THR A 54 -6.74 -8.33 -3.90
N VAL A 55 -5.88 -7.31 -3.83
CA VAL A 55 -5.74 -6.26 -4.83
C VAL A 55 -4.27 -5.92 -5.02
N MET A 56 -3.94 -5.36 -6.18
CA MET A 56 -2.61 -4.86 -6.48
C MET A 56 -2.70 -3.36 -6.72
N GLY A 57 -1.84 -2.60 -6.07
CA GLY A 57 -1.69 -1.16 -6.26
C GLY A 57 -0.27 -0.80 -6.64
N SER A 58 -0.08 0.41 -7.11
CA SER A 58 1.24 0.95 -7.41
C SER A 58 1.40 2.34 -6.82
N VAL A 59 2.63 2.71 -6.54
CA VAL A 59 3.03 4.07 -6.18
C VAL A 59 3.88 4.60 -7.33
N VAL A 60 3.45 5.69 -7.94
CA VAL A 60 4.10 6.25 -9.12
C VAL A 60 4.41 7.73 -8.92
N PRO A 61 5.58 8.22 -9.36
CA PRO A 61 5.86 9.65 -9.41
C PRO A 61 5.02 10.32 -10.50
N ILE A 62 4.46 11.46 -10.18
CA ILE A 62 3.71 12.30 -11.12
C ILE A 62 4.45 13.63 -11.21
N VAL A 63 4.70 14.09 -12.43
CA VAL A 63 5.37 15.36 -12.70
C VAL A 63 4.56 16.22 -13.65
N ASN A 64 4.68 17.53 -13.49
CA ASN A 64 4.15 18.51 -14.42
C ASN A 64 5.30 19.44 -14.84
N LEU A 65 5.97 19.09 -15.93
CA LEU A 65 7.14 19.81 -16.44
C LEU A 65 6.89 20.27 -17.86
N PRO A 66 7.19 21.56 -18.19
CA PRO A 66 7.11 22.05 -19.56
C PRO A 66 8.00 21.23 -20.51
N GLY A 67 7.46 20.82 -21.64
CA GLY A 67 8.19 20.05 -22.67
C GLY A 67 8.37 18.57 -22.37
N VAL A 68 7.86 18.08 -21.26
CA VAL A 68 7.86 16.65 -20.93
C VAL A 68 6.45 16.09 -21.10
N GLN A 69 6.32 15.08 -21.96
CA GLN A 69 5.05 14.39 -22.22
C GLN A 69 4.91 13.17 -21.31
N ASP A 70 3.73 12.58 -21.31
CA ASP A 70 3.43 11.39 -20.55
C ASP A 70 4.39 10.25 -20.90
N ASN A 71 4.89 9.57 -19.87
CA ASN A 71 5.83 8.44 -19.97
C ASN A 71 7.20 8.80 -20.58
N GLN A 72 7.53 10.06 -20.71
CA GLN A 72 8.84 10.51 -21.21
C GLN A 72 9.93 10.54 -20.16
N LEU A 73 9.55 10.85 -18.91
CA LEU A 73 10.51 10.94 -17.81
C LEU A 73 10.93 9.53 -17.37
N ARG A 74 12.24 9.31 -17.37
CA ARG A 74 12.83 8.06 -16.89
C ARG A 74 13.62 8.32 -15.64
N LEU A 75 13.25 7.64 -14.57
CA LEU A 75 13.92 7.71 -13.28
C LEU A 75 14.49 6.35 -12.93
N THR A 76 15.80 6.29 -12.71
CA THR A 76 16.41 5.10 -12.10
C THR A 76 16.15 5.12 -10.59
N PRO A 77 16.25 3.96 -9.90
CA PRO A 77 16.10 3.93 -8.46
C PRO A 77 17.05 4.89 -7.72
N GLU A 78 18.28 4.99 -8.20
CA GLU A 78 19.30 5.89 -7.62
C GLU A 78 18.90 7.37 -7.77
N VAL A 79 18.47 7.76 -8.97
CA VAL A 79 18.00 9.13 -9.24
C VAL A 79 16.78 9.46 -8.41
N LEU A 80 15.84 8.55 -8.27
CA LEU A 80 14.63 8.74 -7.46
C LEU A 80 15.00 8.97 -5.98
N VAL A 81 15.91 8.15 -5.45
CA VAL A 81 16.41 8.31 -4.08
C VAL A 81 17.10 9.66 -3.89
N ASP A 82 17.96 10.06 -4.82
CA ASP A 82 18.70 11.31 -4.74
C ASP A 82 17.80 12.55 -4.85
N LEU A 83 16.70 12.45 -5.61
CA LEU A 83 15.66 13.49 -5.64
C LEU A 83 15.01 13.67 -4.27
N PHE A 84 14.58 12.59 -3.64
CA PHE A 84 13.91 12.67 -2.33
C PHE A 84 14.86 12.99 -1.19
N LEU A 85 16.14 12.65 -1.31
CA LEU A 85 17.17 13.07 -0.34
C LEU A 85 17.67 14.50 -0.55
N GLY A 86 17.23 15.19 -1.62
CA GLY A 86 17.63 16.56 -1.91
C GLY A 86 19.06 16.69 -2.43
N ARG A 87 19.65 15.61 -2.95
CA ARG A 87 20.95 15.64 -3.62
C ARG A 87 20.86 16.18 -5.03
N ILE A 88 19.77 15.86 -5.73
CA ILE A 88 19.42 16.44 -7.01
C ILE A 88 18.37 17.53 -6.74
N THR A 89 18.69 18.76 -7.09
CA THR A 89 17.84 19.92 -6.81
C THR A 89 17.33 20.62 -8.06
N ARG A 90 17.77 20.18 -9.24
CA ARG A 90 17.37 20.75 -10.53
C ARG A 90 17.01 19.65 -11.50
N TRP A 91 16.03 19.92 -12.36
CA TRP A 91 15.57 18.95 -13.37
C TRP A 91 16.57 18.70 -14.50
N ASN A 92 17.53 19.58 -14.69
CA ASN A 92 18.60 19.45 -15.68
C ASN A 92 19.93 18.95 -15.09
N ASP A 93 19.89 18.44 -13.91
CA ASP A 93 21.08 17.91 -13.23
C ASP A 93 21.49 16.51 -13.76
#